data_9a60b447dfadbf08a2db6a79d2722f57
#
_entry.id   9a60b447dfadbf08a2db6a79d2722f57
#
_cell.length_a   1.000
_cell.length_b   1.000
_cell.length_c   1.000
_cell.angle_alpha   90.00
_cell.angle_beta   90.00
_cell.angle_gamma   90.00
#
_symmetry.space_group_name_H-M   'P 1'
#
loop_
_entity.id
_entity.type
_entity.pdbx_description
1 polymer ?
#
loop_
_entity_poly.entity_id
_entity_poly.type
_entity_poly.pdbx_seq_one_letter_code
_entity_poly.pdbx_strand_id
1 'polypeptide(L)'
;NGSIISRLFITGGINSASSNYQKAYIHTVYRISINIISGLSTAYGAEPNPQASAVDLALPGTLPVPNEQAFRYAILFGLAINADINKRSVFERKNYFYPDLPKGYQTTQLDAPIVGAGIVDIELADGSTKAVRIHHAHLESDAGKYMHDDFHGMSGIYLTRPGVPLIKS
;
A
#
# COMPACT_ATOMS: atom_id res chain seq x y z
N ASN A 1 -16.11 7.14 -15.97
CA ASN A 1 -14.97 8.05 -16.09
C ASN A 1 -14.60 8.57 -14.71
N GLY A 2 -14.08 7.70 -13.85
CA GLY A 2 -13.53 8.08 -12.55
C GLY A 2 -12.08 8.49 -12.73
N SER A 3 -11.76 9.72 -12.36
CA SER A 3 -10.42 10.27 -12.33
C SER A 3 -9.52 9.41 -11.43
N ILE A 4 -8.58 8.69 -12.03
CA ILE A 4 -7.64 7.77 -11.34
C ILE A 4 -6.48 8.54 -10.69
N ILE A 5 -6.41 9.84 -10.88
CA ILE A 5 -5.32 10.68 -10.35
C ILE A 5 -5.92 11.75 -9.44
N SER A 6 -6.27 11.39 -8.24
CA SER A 6 -6.57 12.37 -7.21
C SER A 6 -5.56 12.29 -6.07
N ARG A 7 -4.55 13.16 -6.18
CA ARG A 7 -3.63 13.64 -5.17
C ARG A 7 -2.47 12.69 -4.79
N LEU A 8 -1.33 12.95 -5.42
CA LEU A 8 -0.01 12.64 -4.89
C LEU A 8 0.20 13.50 -3.61
N PHE A 9 0.08 12.92 -2.44
CA PHE A 9 0.49 13.58 -1.20
C PHE A 9 1.95 13.24 -0.92
N ILE A 10 2.84 14.18 -1.20
CA ILE A 10 4.22 14.12 -0.74
C ILE A 10 4.26 14.75 0.65
N THR A 11 4.21 13.96 1.70
CA THR A 11 4.51 14.43 3.05
C THR A 11 5.99 14.22 3.34
N GLY A 12 6.81 15.16 2.93
CA GLY A 12 8.22 15.23 3.30
C GLY A 12 8.40 16.24 4.43
N GLY A 13 8.68 15.77 5.64
CA GLY A 13 9.21 16.62 6.71
C GLY A 13 10.66 16.98 6.42
N ILE A 14 10.95 18.23 6.10
CA ILE A 14 12.32 18.74 5.99
C ILE A 14 12.76 19.12 7.40
N ASN A 15 13.54 18.28 8.06
CA ASN A 15 14.32 18.71 9.21
C ASN A 15 15.66 19.25 8.74
N SER A 16 15.83 20.55 8.82
CA SER A 16 17.09 21.26 8.60
C SER A 16 18.02 21.06 9.78
N ALA A 17 18.94 20.10 9.70
CA ALA A 17 20.21 20.19 10.42
C ALA A 17 21.24 19.23 9.81
N SER A 18 22.26 19.82 9.21
CA SER A 18 23.62 19.33 8.97
C SER A 18 23.85 18.02 8.19
N SER A 19 24.59 18.20 7.08
CA SER A 19 25.46 17.25 6.36
C SER A 19 24.82 16.23 5.41
N ASN A 20 24.92 16.54 4.15
CA ASN A 20 25.30 15.72 2.96
C ASN A 20 24.56 14.44 2.56
N TYR A 21 23.52 13.95 3.23
CA TYR A 21 22.64 12.91 2.72
C TYR A 21 21.19 13.15 3.18
N GLN A 22 20.46 14.00 2.46
CA GLN A 22 19.00 14.03 2.64
C GLN A 22 18.38 12.79 1.98
N LYS A 23 18.09 11.76 2.75
CA LYS A 23 17.16 10.72 2.35
C LYS A 23 15.75 11.31 2.42
N ALA A 24 15.20 11.72 1.30
CA ALA A 24 13.78 11.99 1.20
C ALA A 24 13.06 10.64 1.16
N TYR A 25 12.33 10.29 2.21
CA TYR A 25 11.40 9.17 2.17
C TYR A 25 10.07 9.67 1.59
N ILE A 26 9.77 9.30 0.36
CA ILE A 26 8.45 9.53 -0.22
C ILE A 26 7.61 8.32 0.15
N HIS A 27 6.84 8.42 1.22
CA HIS A 27 5.78 7.45 1.50
C HIS A 27 4.54 7.81 0.69
N THR A 28 4.47 7.30 -0.52
CA THR A 28 3.26 7.44 -1.33
C THR A 28 2.38 6.23 -1.08
N VAL A 29 1.27 6.44 -0.40
CA VAL A 29 0.26 5.40 -0.18
C VAL A 29 -0.90 5.67 -1.13
N TYR A 30 -0.97 4.91 -2.23
CA TYR A 30 -2.18 4.86 -3.05
C TYR A 30 -3.13 3.83 -2.46
N ARG A 31 -4.31 4.27 -2.09
CA ARG A 31 -5.41 3.37 -1.73
C ARG A 31 -6.25 3.10 -2.96
N ILE A 32 -6.41 1.84 -3.26
CA ILE A 32 -7.21 1.36 -4.36
C ILE A 32 -8.47 0.71 -3.77
N SER A 33 -9.63 1.01 -4.33
CA SER A 33 -10.92 0.52 -3.83
C SER A 33 -11.21 -0.94 -4.21
N ILE A 34 -10.22 -1.81 -4.09
CA ILE A 34 -10.32 -3.26 -4.32
C ILE A 34 -9.53 -4.00 -3.24
N ASN A 35 -9.79 -5.30 -3.09
CA ASN A 35 -8.99 -6.16 -2.22
C ASN A 35 -7.84 -6.78 -3.03
N ILE A 36 -6.63 -6.81 -2.47
CA ILE A 36 -5.43 -7.33 -3.15
C ILE A 36 -5.47 -8.87 -3.35
N ILE A 37 -6.16 -9.57 -2.45
CA ILE A 37 -6.17 -11.03 -2.36
C ILE A 37 -7.58 -11.63 -2.48
N SER A 38 -8.54 -10.84 -2.92
CA SER A 38 -9.90 -11.26 -3.22
C SER A 38 -10.53 -10.35 -4.27
N GLY A 39 -11.68 -10.74 -4.82
CA GLY A 39 -12.43 -9.94 -5.78
C GLY A 39 -13.33 -8.87 -5.16
N LEU A 40 -13.25 -8.64 -3.84
CA LEU A 40 -14.12 -7.69 -3.16
C LEU A 40 -13.69 -6.24 -3.38
N SER A 41 -14.65 -5.34 -3.32
CA SER A 41 -14.41 -3.89 -3.29
C SER A 41 -14.09 -3.44 -1.87
N THR A 42 -13.15 -2.51 -1.72
CA THR A 42 -12.76 -1.93 -0.43
C THR A 42 -12.84 -0.40 -0.49
N ALA A 43 -14.01 0.13 -0.72
CA ALA A 43 -14.21 1.57 -0.88
C ALA A 43 -13.70 2.35 0.34
N TYR A 44 -13.00 3.46 0.09
CA TYR A 44 -12.55 4.36 1.15
C TYR A 44 -13.76 5.00 1.85
N GLY A 45 -13.77 4.97 3.18
CA GLY A 45 -14.88 5.50 3.99
C GLY A 45 -16.10 4.57 4.07
N ALA A 46 -15.99 3.32 3.57
CA ALA A 46 -17.02 2.32 3.78
C ALA A 46 -17.21 2.00 5.27
N GLU A 47 -18.42 1.57 5.61
CA GLU A 47 -18.74 1.05 6.95
C GLU A 47 -17.77 -0.06 7.39
N PRO A 48 -17.48 -0.19 8.69
CA PRO A 48 -16.64 -1.26 9.20
C PRO A 48 -17.16 -2.64 8.83
N ASN A 49 -16.27 -3.49 8.31
CA ASN A 49 -16.42 -4.93 8.08
C ASN A 49 -17.38 -5.48 7.00
N PRO A 50 -18.32 -4.77 6.36
CA PRO A 50 -19.22 -5.38 5.38
C PRO A 50 -18.50 -6.05 4.20
N GLN A 51 -17.27 -5.66 3.93
CA GLN A 51 -16.47 -6.13 2.80
C GLN A 51 -15.18 -6.84 3.23
N ALA A 52 -15.13 -7.34 4.46
CA ALA A 52 -14.05 -8.22 4.89
C ALA A 52 -14.16 -9.57 4.18
N SER A 53 -13.09 -10.00 3.52
CA SER A 53 -13.08 -11.31 2.85
C SER A 53 -12.84 -12.45 3.83
N ALA A 54 -13.19 -13.67 3.43
CA ALA A 54 -12.89 -14.86 4.22
C ALA A 54 -11.39 -15.03 4.51
N VAL A 55 -10.52 -14.58 3.58
CA VAL A 55 -9.07 -14.57 3.79
C VAL A 55 -8.66 -13.53 4.82
N ASP A 56 -9.26 -12.34 4.80
CA ASP A 56 -8.96 -11.28 5.79
C ASP A 56 -9.38 -11.70 7.20
N LEU A 57 -10.45 -12.48 7.29
CA LEU A 57 -10.96 -13.07 8.55
C LEU A 57 -10.20 -14.34 8.96
N ALA A 58 -9.24 -14.79 8.18
CA ALA A 58 -8.48 -16.02 8.40
C ALA A 58 -9.38 -17.27 8.55
N LEU A 59 -10.47 -17.35 7.79
CA LEU A 59 -11.36 -18.51 7.86
C LEU A 59 -10.67 -19.78 7.34
N PRO A 60 -10.92 -20.95 7.95
CA PRO A 60 -10.31 -22.19 7.51
C PRO A 60 -10.58 -22.52 6.04
N GLY A 61 -9.57 -23.07 5.36
CA GLY A 61 -9.69 -23.51 3.97
C GLY A 61 -9.61 -22.37 2.93
N THR A 62 -9.41 -21.14 3.33
CA THR A 62 -9.25 -20.01 2.42
C THR A 62 -7.78 -19.76 2.06
N LEU A 63 -7.52 -19.50 0.79
CA LEU A 63 -6.20 -19.14 0.28
C LEU A 63 -6.26 -17.78 -0.41
N PRO A 64 -5.22 -16.96 -0.27
CA PRO A 64 -5.12 -15.69 -0.97
C PRO A 64 -4.93 -15.94 -2.47
N VAL A 65 -5.76 -15.30 -3.30
CA VAL A 65 -5.59 -15.28 -4.76
C VAL A 65 -5.36 -13.83 -5.17
N PRO A 66 -4.23 -13.49 -5.80
CA PRO A 66 -3.92 -12.13 -6.20
C PRO A 66 -4.98 -11.55 -7.13
N ASN A 67 -5.38 -10.31 -6.89
CA ASN A 67 -6.30 -9.58 -7.75
C ASN A 67 -5.53 -8.92 -8.89
N GLU A 68 -5.83 -9.32 -10.13
CA GLU A 68 -5.17 -8.78 -11.33
C GLU A 68 -5.22 -7.26 -11.41
N GLN A 69 -6.30 -6.65 -10.96
CA GLN A 69 -6.44 -5.19 -11.00
C GLN A 69 -5.43 -4.47 -10.10
N ALA A 70 -5.00 -5.08 -8.98
CA ALA A 70 -3.93 -4.53 -8.14
C ALA A 70 -2.60 -4.47 -8.89
N PHE A 71 -2.27 -5.50 -9.66
CA PHE A 71 -1.08 -5.51 -10.52
C PHE A 71 -1.16 -4.47 -11.63
N ARG A 72 -2.31 -4.34 -12.28
CA ARG A 72 -2.53 -3.33 -13.33
C ARG A 72 -2.26 -1.92 -12.79
N TYR A 73 -2.73 -1.61 -11.60
CA TYR A 73 -2.49 -0.31 -10.97
C TYR A 73 -1.02 -0.11 -10.56
N ALA A 74 -0.35 -1.16 -10.07
CA ALA A 74 1.07 -1.08 -9.76
C ALA A 74 1.92 -0.84 -11.02
N ILE A 75 1.58 -1.50 -12.13
CA ILE A 75 2.24 -1.27 -13.43
C ILE A 75 2.00 0.16 -13.91
N LEU A 76 0.78 0.67 -13.84
CA LEU A 76 0.47 2.05 -14.21
C LEU A 76 1.26 3.06 -13.37
N PHE A 77 1.37 2.81 -12.06
CA PHE A 77 2.22 3.63 -11.19
C PHE A 77 3.69 3.59 -11.64
N GLY A 78 4.24 2.39 -11.88
CA GLY A 78 5.61 2.24 -12.34
C GLY A 78 5.88 2.96 -13.66
N LEU A 79 4.97 2.87 -14.63
CA LEU A 79 5.08 3.59 -15.89
C LEU A 79 5.02 5.11 -15.70
N ALA A 80 4.19 5.60 -14.76
CA ALA A 80 4.08 7.03 -14.47
C ALA A 80 5.35 7.64 -13.86
N ILE A 81 6.17 6.83 -13.20
CA ILE A 81 7.46 7.26 -12.61
C ILE A 81 8.66 6.79 -13.44
N ASN A 82 8.45 6.44 -14.71
CA ASN A 82 9.50 5.93 -15.61
C ASN A 82 10.33 4.79 -15.00
N ALA A 83 9.69 3.91 -14.24
CA ALA A 83 10.33 2.78 -13.59
C ALA A 83 10.38 1.55 -14.47
N ASP A 84 11.36 0.70 -14.22
CA ASP A 84 11.39 -0.65 -14.77
C ASP A 84 10.24 -1.49 -14.22
N ILE A 85 9.55 -2.24 -15.08
CA ILE A 85 8.51 -3.17 -14.68
C ILE A 85 9.06 -4.60 -14.71
N ASN A 86 9.08 -5.24 -13.56
CA ASN A 86 9.56 -6.61 -13.43
C ASN A 86 8.51 -7.60 -13.96
N LYS A 87 8.88 -8.39 -14.97
CA LYS A 87 8.00 -9.40 -15.58
C LYS A 87 7.69 -10.57 -14.64
N ARG A 88 8.52 -10.76 -13.62
CA ARG A 88 8.33 -11.74 -12.56
C ARG A 88 8.39 -11.01 -11.22
N SER A 89 7.31 -11.07 -10.45
CA SER A 89 7.26 -10.60 -9.09
C SER A 89 6.73 -11.70 -8.17
N VAL A 90 7.08 -11.65 -6.90
CA VAL A 90 6.73 -12.67 -5.93
C VAL A 90 6.13 -12.01 -4.71
N PHE A 91 5.02 -12.54 -4.22
CA PHE A 91 4.50 -12.19 -2.91
C PHE A 91 5.13 -13.05 -1.83
N GLU A 92 5.45 -12.41 -0.75
CA GLU A 92 6.00 -12.98 0.47
C GLU A 92 5.09 -12.65 1.65
N ARG A 93 5.35 -13.28 2.79
CA ARG A 93 4.59 -13.06 4.02
C ARG A 93 5.44 -12.28 5.00
N LYS A 94 4.97 -11.08 5.33
CA LYS A 94 5.50 -10.30 6.46
C LYS A 94 4.70 -10.67 7.70
N ASN A 95 5.26 -11.53 8.53
CA ASN A 95 4.59 -12.01 9.73
C ASN A 95 4.36 -10.88 10.73
N TYR A 96 3.12 -10.78 11.20
CA TYR A 96 2.65 -9.73 12.08
C TYR A 96 1.47 -10.25 12.91
N PHE A 97 1.68 -10.37 14.21
CA PHE A 97 0.71 -11.00 15.11
C PHE A 97 0.03 -9.94 15.97
N TYR A 98 -1.06 -9.41 15.45
CA TYR A 98 -1.89 -8.45 16.17
C TYR A 98 -3.37 -8.66 15.81
N PRO A 99 -4.34 -8.29 16.68
CA PRO A 99 -5.76 -8.57 16.45
C PRO A 99 -6.34 -8.00 15.16
N ASP A 100 -5.77 -6.90 14.64
CA ASP A 100 -6.19 -6.27 13.37
C ASP A 100 -5.73 -7.02 12.12
N LEU A 101 -5.01 -8.11 12.29
CA LEU A 101 -4.55 -8.97 11.20
C LEU A 101 -4.72 -10.46 11.55
N PRO A 102 -5.97 -10.99 11.53
CA PRO A 102 -6.27 -12.35 12.00
C PRO A 102 -5.46 -13.45 11.31
N LYS A 103 -5.11 -13.27 10.03
CA LYS A 103 -4.29 -14.24 9.29
C LYS A 103 -2.81 -14.26 9.72
N GLY A 104 -2.37 -13.34 10.57
CA GLY A 104 -1.02 -13.33 11.15
C GLY A 104 0.08 -12.86 10.20
N TYR A 105 -0.24 -12.37 9.00
CA TYR A 105 0.74 -11.82 8.05
C TYR A 105 0.14 -10.76 7.14
N GLN A 106 0.97 -9.83 6.68
CA GLN A 106 0.70 -9.00 5.52
C GLN A 106 1.31 -9.68 4.28
N THR A 107 0.56 -9.68 3.18
CA THR A 107 1.11 -10.04 1.86
C THR A 107 1.92 -8.86 1.37
N THR A 108 3.19 -9.08 1.02
CA THR A 108 4.13 -8.04 0.60
C THR A 108 5.03 -8.54 -0.53
N GLN A 109 5.94 -7.70 -1.01
CA GLN A 109 6.97 -8.08 -1.97
C GLN A 109 8.31 -7.52 -1.47
N LEU A 110 9.33 -8.36 -1.30
CA LEU A 110 10.66 -7.97 -0.82
C LEU A 110 11.69 -8.09 -1.95
N ASP A 111 12.07 -9.34 -2.29
CA ASP A 111 13.17 -9.60 -3.22
C ASP A 111 12.79 -9.39 -4.69
N ALA A 112 11.53 -9.57 -5.03
CA ALA A 112 11.03 -9.45 -6.39
C ALA A 112 9.80 -8.53 -6.48
N PRO A 113 9.97 -7.22 -6.23
CA PRO A 113 8.87 -6.24 -6.34
C PRO A 113 8.43 -6.09 -7.79
N ILE A 114 7.18 -5.71 -8.01
CA ILE A 114 6.64 -5.50 -9.36
C ILE A 114 7.24 -4.28 -10.06
N VAL A 115 7.56 -3.22 -9.29
CA VAL A 115 8.12 -1.97 -9.81
C VAL A 115 9.57 -1.87 -9.37
N GLY A 116 10.48 -1.80 -10.34
CA GLY A 116 11.89 -1.60 -10.13
C GLY A 116 12.27 -0.13 -9.94
N ALA A 117 13.52 0.20 -10.32
CA ALA A 117 14.02 1.56 -10.18
C ALA A 117 13.28 2.55 -11.09
N GLY A 118 13.03 3.74 -10.57
CA GLY A 118 12.35 4.82 -11.29
C GLY A 118 12.84 6.20 -10.87
N ILE A 119 12.30 7.23 -11.53
CA ILE A 119 12.64 8.63 -11.26
C ILE A 119 11.37 9.47 -11.28
N VAL A 120 11.24 10.35 -10.30
CA VAL A 120 10.18 11.36 -10.27
C VAL A 120 10.83 12.74 -10.22
N ASP A 121 10.46 13.59 -11.17
CA ASP A 121 10.85 14.99 -11.13
C ASP A 121 9.83 15.76 -10.28
N ILE A 122 10.34 16.48 -9.29
CA ILE A 122 9.53 17.33 -8.41
C ILE A 122 9.92 18.80 -8.64
N GLU A 123 8.93 19.68 -8.67
CA GLU A 123 9.15 21.12 -8.66
C GLU A 123 9.33 21.62 -7.23
N LEU A 124 10.40 22.35 -6.99
CA LEU A 124 10.69 22.97 -5.70
C LEU A 124 10.03 24.35 -5.60
N ALA A 125 9.97 24.88 -4.37
CA ALA A 125 9.34 26.17 -4.09
C ALA A 125 9.98 27.37 -4.84
N ASP A 126 11.22 27.24 -5.26
CA ASP A 126 11.96 28.22 -6.04
C ASP A 126 11.76 28.08 -7.56
N GLY A 127 10.89 27.16 -8.00
CA GLY A 127 10.62 26.85 -9.40
C GLY A 127 11.68 25.96 -10.08
N SER A 128 12.71 25.52 -9.35
CA SER A 128 13.68 24.57 -9.89
C SER A 128 13.13 23.14 -9.86
N THR A 129 13.63 22.28 -10.73
CA THR A 129 13.24 20.86 -10.78
C THR A 129 14.30 20.00 -10.11
N LYS A 130 13.88 19.03 -9.30
CA LYS A 130 14.74 18.03 -8.67
C LYS A 130 14.29 16.63 -9.03
N ALA A 131 15.19 15.83 -9.60
CA ALA A 131 14.97 14.42 -9.82
C ALA A 131 15.11 13.62 -8.52
N VAL A 132 14.08 12.89 -8.15
CA VAL A 132 14.06 11.98 -6.99
C VAL A 132 14.09 10.55 -7.51
N ARG A 133 15.12 9.81 -7.14
CA ARG A 133 15.25 8.39 -7.49
C ARG A 133 14.42 7.55 -6.56
N ILE A 134 13.61 6.66 -7.14
CA ILE A 134 12.87 5.61 -6.45
C ILE A 134 13.65 4.32 -6.66
N HIS A 135 14.02 3.62 -5.59
CA HIS A 135 14.78 2.38 -5.68
C HIS A 135 13.91 1.23 -6.20
N HIS A 136 12.72 1.10 -5.67
CA HIS A 136 11.67 0.17 -6.10
C HIS A 136 10.34 0.60 -5.50
N ALA A 137 9.26 0.03 -6.02
CA ALA A 137 7.98 0.06 -5.33
C ALA A 137 7.33 -1.32 -5.36
N HIS A 138 6.63 -1.66 -4.30
CA HIS A 138 6.04 -2.98 -4.11
C HIS A 138 4.60 -2.91 -3.66
N LEU A 139 3.85 -3.97 -3.97
CA LEU A 139 2.51 -4.18 -3.46
C LEU A 139 2.56 -4.77 -2.05
N GLU A 140 1.74 -4.23 -1.17
CA GLU A 140 1.53 -4.77 0.18
C GLU A 140 0.05 -4.69 0.54
N SER A 141 -0.48 -5.69 1.24
CA SER A 141 -1.79 -5.59 1.86
C SER A 141 -1.74 -4.67 3.08
N ASP A 142 -2.74 -3.81 3.27
CA ASP A 142 -2.85 -2.99 4.48
C ASP A 142 -3.12 -3.88 5.72
N ALA A 143 -2.91 -3.33 6.90
CA ALA A 143 -3.36 -3.91 8.15
C ALA A 143 -4.77 -3.40 8.49
N GLY A 144 -5.49 -4.09 9.36
CA GLY A 144 -6.76 -3.63 9.90
C GLY A 144 -6.58 -2.40 10.81
N LYS A 145 -7.62 -2.06 11.50
CA LYS A 145 -7.56 -1.04 12.54
C LYS A 145 -8.08 -1.63 13.85
N TYR A 146 -7.27 -1.55 14.89
CA TYR A 146 -7.65 -1.86 16.25
C TYR A 146 -8.20 -0.61 16.92
N MET A 147 -9.38 -0.70 17.55
CA MET A 147 -10.03 0.40 18.25
C MET A 147 -10.02 0.11 19.75
N HIS A 148 -9.27 0.92 20.50
CA HIS A 148 -9.02 0.69 21.93
C HIS A 148 -10.11 1.27 22.83
N ASP A 149 -10.76 2.37 22.42
CA ASP A 149 -11.46 3.25 23.36
C ASP A 149 -12.99 3.28 23.21
N ASP A 150 -13.55 2.62 22.19
CA ASP A 150 -14.97 2.79 21.84
C ASP A 150 -15.91 1.74 22.48
N PHE A 151 -15.39 0.77 23.21
CA PHE A 151 -16.19 -0.38 23.66
C PHE A 151 -15.91 -0.76 25.11
N HIS A 152 -16.66 -0.29 26.06
CA HIS A 152 -16.67 -0.64 27.49
C HIS A 152 -16.05 -2.02 27.85
N GLY A 153 -14.71 -2.11 27.86
CA GLY A 153 -13.96 -3.33 28.16
C GLY A 153 -13.88 -4.35 27.00
N MET A 154 -14.37 -4.02 25.81
CA MET A 154 -14.22 -4.81 24.59
C MET A 154 -13.35 -4.05 23.57
N SER A 155 -12.74 -4.79 22.66
CA SER A 155 -11.94 -4.20 21.58
C SER A 155 -12.67 -4.34 20.26
N GLY A 156 -12.76 -3.26 19.51
CA GLY A 156 -13.29 -3.27 18.15
C GLY A 156 -12.18 -3.53 17.13
N ILE A 157 -12.47 -4.29 16.08
CA ILE A 157 -11.53 -4.55 14.99
C ILE A 157 -12.20 -4.24 13.67
N TYR A 158 -11.52 -3.41 12.87
CA TYR A 158 -11.95 -3.04 11.52
C TYR A 158 -11.16 -3.84 10.49
N LEU A 159 -11.77 -4.85 9.88
CA LEU A 159 -11.15 -5.84 8.99
C LEU A 159 -11.46 -5.65 7.49
N THR A 160 -12.13 -4.60 7.07
CA THR A 160 -12.24 -4.26 5.64
C THR A 160 -10.90 -3.78 5.07
N ARG A 161 -10.03 -3.18 5.92
CA ARG A 161 -8.73 -2.63 5.51
C ARG A 161 -7.65 -3.65 5.18
N PRO A 162 -7.52 -4.82 5.85
CA PRO A 162 -6.41 -5.75 5.61
C PRO A 162 -6.24 -6.22 4.17
N GLY A 163 -7.29 -6.11 3.38
CA GLY A 163 -7.23 -6.44 1.96
C GLY A 163 -6.90 -5.27 1.03
N VAL A 164 -6.84 -4.02 1.52
CA VAL A 164 -6.56 -2.86 0.66
C VAL A 164 -5.13 -2.92 0.14
N PRO A 165 -4.92 -2.87 -1.19
CA PRO A 165 -3.57 -2.83 -1.75
C PRO A 165 -2.94 -1.46 -1.50
N LEU A 166 -1.71 -1.49 -1.03
CA LEU A 166 -0.82 -0.35 -0.90
C LEU A 166 0.31 -0.50 -1.91
N ILE A 167 0.72 0.60 -2.52
CA ILE A 167 1.99 0.69 -3.23
C ILE A 167 2.94 1.46 -2.34
N LYS A 168 4.03 0.82 -1.95
CA LYS A 168 5.07 1.38 -1.07
C LYS A 168 6.40 1.49 -1.82
N SER A 169 7.10 2.59 -1.59
CA SER A 169 8.43 2.85 -2.12
C SER A 169 9.38 3.30 -1.01
#